data_4c05b79f9d555e37a2c9cde26aecff99
#
_entry.id   4c05b79f9d555e37a2c9cde26aecff99
#
_cell.length_a   1.000
_cell.length_b   1.000
_cell.length_c   1.000
_cell.angle_alpha   90.00
_cell.angle_beta   90.00
_cell.angle_gamma   90.00
#
_symmetry.space_group_name_H-M   'P 1'
#
loop_
_entity.id
_entity.type
_entity.pdbx_description
1 polymer ?
#
loop_
_entity_poly.entity_id
_entity_poly.type
_entity_poly.pdbx_seq_one_letter_code
_entity_poly.pdbx_strand_id
1 'polypeptide(L)'
;MTKEKVSSYELPKTVNFIVANTSRFSAEEYVPYQVELFKHVKAADQTKIKLPAGMAEEWDRLNGVGMEINKVTATSGLTKAKQKKDQERDRLLIHLFGMIRQQKYAPKKETIEAAERLSIIVAPYLGARDKRCDIKSGLILGLEKDLGKAPADVAAVGLTDTLSQLHTVNAEYMTLGGASDAEIIERSKLPSIRDVRDAID
;
A
#
# COMPACT_ATOMS: atom_id res chain seq x y z
N MET A 1 -62.60 -20.36 25.19
CA MET A 1 -61.87 -20.25 23.91
C MET A 1 -61.89 -18.79 23.49
N THR A 2 -60.85 -18.05 23.83
CA THR A 2 -60.71 -16.64 23.52
C THR A 2 -60.20 -16.50 22.10
N LYS A 3 -60.98 -15.89 21.22
CA LYS A 3 -60.55 -15.55 19.86
C LYS A 3 -59.52 -14.42 19.92
N GLU A 4 -58.26 -14.69 19.63
CA GLU A 4 -57.29 -13.66 19.36
C GLU A 4 -57.76 -12.77 18.23
N LYS A 5 -57.91 -11.47 18.50
CA LYS A 5 -58.13 -10.44 17.50
C LYS A 5 -56.87 -10.37 16.64
N VAL A 6 -56.95 -10.89 15.39
CA VAL A 6 -55.98 -10.58 14.36
C VAL A 6 -56.06 -9.07 14.12
N SER A 7 -55.04 -8.34 14.53
CA SER A 7 -54.86 -6.92 14.20
C SER A 7 -54.84 -6.78 12.69
N SER A 8 -55.90 -6.16 12.12
CA SER A 8 -55.87 -5.77 10.71
C SER A 8 -54.86 -4.63 10.56
N TYR A 9 -53.69 -4.93 10.00
CA TYR A 9 -52.76 -3.89 9.53
C TYR A 9 -53.43 -3.14 8.39
N GLU A 10 -53.84 -1.90 8.65
CA GLU A 10 -54.25 -0.97 7.58
C GLU A 10 -53.00 -0.59 6.83
N LEU A 11 -52.93 -0.95 5.53
CA LEU A 11 -51.87 -0.50 4.65
C LEU A 11 -51.91 1.04 4.56
N PRO A 12 -50.77 1.72 4.64
CA PRO A 12 -50.71 3.16 4.47
C PRO A 12 -51.29 3.56 3.10
N LYS A 13 -52.09 4.64 3.08
CA LYS A 13 -52.73 5.14 1.84
C LYS A 13 -51.71 5.60 0.80
N THR A 14 -50.47 5.88 1.24
CA THR A 14 -49.36 6.31 0.37
C THR A 14 -48.11 5.54 0.75
N VAL A 15 -47.46 4.92 -0.22
CA VAL A 15 -46.16 4.27 -0.04
C VAL A 15 -45.13 5.18 -0.67
N ASN A 16 -44.24 5.73 0.16
CA ASN A 16 -43.10 6.49 -0.33
C ASN A 16 -41.89 5.55 -0.43
N PHE A 17 -41.37 5.40 -1.64
CA PHE A 17 -40.11 4.69 -1.85
C PHE A 17 -38.93 5.65 -1.57
N ILE A 18 -38.14 5.35 -0.56
CA ILE A 18 -36.89 6.05 -0.32
C ILE A 18 -35.83 5.30 -1.12
N VAL A 19 -35.36 5.93 -2.19
CA VAL A 19 -34.27 5.38 -3.00
C VAL A 19 -32.94 5.90 -2.44
N ALA A 20 -32.05 5.00 -2.06
CA ALA A 20 -30.71 5.37 -1.68
C ALA A 20 -29.97 5.92 -2.91
N ASN A 21 -29.36 7.10 -2.77
CA ASN A 21 -28.54 7.66 -3.87
C ASN A 21 -27.14 7.03 -3.82
N THR A 22 -27.03 5.83 -4.35
CA THR A 22 -25.80 5.03 -4.38
C THR A 22 -24.70 5.65 -5.25
N SER A 23 -25.06 6.57 -6.17
CA SER A 23 -24.09 7.23 -7.06
C SER A 23 -23.04 8.07 -6.30
N ARG A 24 -23.34 8.48 -5.06
CA ARG A 24 -22.43 9.25 -4.19
C ARG A 24 -21.55 8.39 -3.30
N PHE A 25 -21.79 7.08 -3.23
CA PHE A 25 -20.99 6.20 -2.40
C PHE A 25 -19.58 6.02 -2.99
N SER A 26 -18.57 6.06 -2.15
CA SER A 26 -17.25 5.55 -2.50
C SER A 26 -17.31 4.03 -2.75
N ALA A 27 -16.27 3.43 -3.30
CA ALA A 27 -16.20 1.98 -3.45
C ALA A 27 -16.30 1.25 -2.11
N GLU A 28 -15.68 1.83 -1.08
CA GLU A 28 -15.65 1.32 0.29
C GLU A 28 -17.02 1.35 0.97
N GLU A 29 -17.91 2.25 0.56
CA GLU A 29 -19.28 2.36 1.06
C GLU A 29 -20.27 1.54 0.23
N TYR A 30 -20.11 1.53 -1.10
CA TYR A 30 -21.03 0.87 -2.01
C TYR A 30 -21.06 -0.65 -1.82
N VAL A 31 -19.91 -1.29 -1.76
CA VAL A 31 -19.83 -2.75 -1.66
C VAL A 31 -20.44 -3.29 -0.37
N PRO A 32 -20.11 -2.78 0.83
CA PRO A 32 -20.78 -3.20 2.06
C PRO A 32 -22.29 -2.95 2.04
N TYR A 33 -22.73 -1.83 1.45
CA TYR A 33 -24.16 -1.54 1.28
C TYR A 33 -24.85 -2.61 0.43
N GLN A 34 -24.28 -2.98 -0.71
CA GLN A 34 -24.83 -4.00 -1.59
C GLN A 34 -24.86 -5.40 -0.94
N VAL A 35 -23.81 -5.75 -0.19
CA VAL A 35 -23.74 -7.00 0.57
C VAL A 35 -24.87 -7.06 1.62
N GLU A 36 -25.10 -5.96 2.33
CA GLU A 36 -26.14 -5.92 3.36
C GLU A 36 -27.54 -5.94 2.74
N LEU A 37 -27.74 -5.18 1.66
CA LEU A 37 -29.00 -5.20 0.90
C LEU A 37 -29.30 -6.62 0.39
N PHE A 38 -28.31 -7.30 -0.17
CA PHE A 38 -28.46 -8.67 -0.64
C PHE A 38 -28.85 -9.65 0.47
N LYS A 39 -28.30 -9.52 1.68
CA LYS A 39 -28.71 -10.33 2.84
C LYS A 39 -30.19 -10.15 3.16
N HIS A 40 -30.68 -8.92 3.15
CA HIS A 40 -32.10 -8.62 3.40
C HIS A 40 -32.99 -9.23 2.30
N VAL A 41 -32.58 -9.08 1.04
CA VAL A 41 -33.31 -9.67 -0.10
C VAL A 41 -33.33 -11.19 -0.02
N LYS A 42 -32.21 -11.82 0.34
CA LYS A 42 -32.10 -13.28 0.49
C LYS A 42 -32.93 -13.83 1.67
N ALA A 43 -33.05 -13.06 2.74
CA ALA A 43 -33.85 -13.42 3.92
C ALA A 43 -35.35 -13.20 3.75
N ALA A 44 -35.76 -12.42 2.76
CA ALA A 44 -37.16 -12.10 2.53
C ALA A 44 -37.88 -13.23 1.79
N ASP A 45 -39.23 -13.17 1.80
CA ASP A 45 -40.09 -14.16 1.11
C ASP A 45 -39.92 -14.10 -0.41
N GLN A 46 -39.20 -15.07 -0.95
CA GLN A 46 -38.84 -15.15 -2.37
C GLN A 46 -40.06 -15.24 -3.29
N THR A 47 -41.20 -15.75 -2.79
CA THR A 47 -42.46 -15.83 -3.56
C THR A 47 -43.07 -14.44 -3.80
N LYS A 48 -42.76 -13.48 -2.93
CA LYS A 48 -43.21 -12.08 -3.02
C LYS A 48 -42.27 -11.21 -3.82
N ILE A 49 -40.94 -11.38 -3.65
CA ILE A 49 -39.93 -10.56 -4.33
C ILE A 49 -39.85 -10.88 -5.82
N LYS A 50 -40.00 -12.14 -6.21
CA LYS A 50 -40.03 -12.60 -7.61
C LYS A 50 -38.80 -12.14 -8.41
N LEU A 51 -37.60 -12.35 -7.86
CA LEU A 51 -36.36 -12.07 -8.59
C LEU A 51 -36.32 -12.92 -9.88
N PRO A 52 -35.80 -12.37 -10.99
CA PRO A 52 -35.49 -13.15 -12.18
C PRO A 52 -34.57 -14.33 -11.87
N ALA A 53 -34.73 -15.44 -12.59
CA ALA A 53 -33.85 -16.60 -12.43
C ALA A 53 -32.37 -16.21 -12.69
N GLY A 54 -31.48 -16.63 -11.83
CA GLY A 54 -30.04 -16.34 -11.92
C GLY A 54 -29.62 -14.97 -11.39
N MET A 55 -30.55 -14.05 -11.10
CA MET A 55 -30.20 -12.70 -10.63
C MET A 55 -29.56 -12.73 -9.24
N ALA A 56 -30.04 -13.57 -8.34
CA ALA A 56 -29.48 -13.68 -6.98
C ALA A 56 -28.05 -14.22 -7.01
N GLU A 57 -27.78 -15.22 -7.84
CA GLU A 57 -26.45 -15.81 -8.00
C GLU A 57 -25.47 -14.81 -8.61
N GLU A 58 -25.92 -14.05 -9.61
CA GLU A 58 -25.08 -13.03 -10.24
C GLU A 58 -24.80 -11.86 -9.30
N TRP A 59 -25.79 -11.42 -8.52
CA TRP A 59 -25.59 -10.38 -7.52
C TRP A 59 -24.60 -10.82 -6.43
N ASP A 60 -24.70 -12.05 -5.94
CA ASP A 60 -23.75 -12.62 -4.96
C ASP A 60 -22.33 -12.67 -5.54
N ARG A 61 -22.19 -13.09 -6.79
CA ARG A 61 -20.92 -13.10 -7.52
C ARG A 61 -20.32 -11.70 -7.64
N LEU A 62 -21.10 -10.71 -8.04
CA LEU A 62 -20.67 -9.32 -8.18
C LEU A 62 -20.28 -8.69 -6.83
N ASN A 63 -21.03 -9.00 -5.77
CA ASN A 63 -20.66 -8.61 -4.42
C ASN A 63 -19.30 -9.20 -4.01
N GLY A 64 -19.04 -10.47 -4.34
CA GLY A 64 -17.75 -11.11 -4.12
C GLY A 64 -16.60 -10.41 -4.84
N VAL A 65 -16.80 -10.08 -6.12
CA VAL A 65 -15.81 -9.29 -6.91
C VAL A 65 -15.58 -7.91 -6.32
N GLY A 66 -16.65 -7.21 -5.91
CA GLY A 66 -16.55 -5.90 -5.26
C GLY A 66 -15.77 -5.95 -3.94
N MET A 67 -15.98 -6.98 -3.12
CA MET A 67 -15.20 -7.20 -1.90
C MET A 67 -13.72 -7.44 -2.18
N GLU A 68 -13.38 -8.21 -3.22
CA GLU A 68 -11.98 -8.40 -3.62
C GLU A 68 -11.33 -7.09 -4.09
N ILE A 69 -12.03 -6.28 -4.88
CA ILE A 69 -11.56 -4.96 -5.30
C ILE A 69 -11.27 -4.07 -4.09
N ASN A 70 -12.19 -4.02 -3.11
CA ASN A 70 -12.01 -3.21 -1.90
C ASN A 70 -10.85 -3.71 -1.03
N LYS A 71 -10.67 -5.02 -0.88
CA LYS A 71 -9.57 -5.62 -0.14
C LYS A 71 -8.21 -5.25 -0.72
N VAL A 72 -8.08 -5.29 -2.05
CA VAL A 72 -6.86 -4.92 -2.76
C VAL A 72 -6.64 -3.40 -2.77
N THR A 73 -7.71 -2.61 -2.69
CA THR A 73 -7.65 -1.13 -2.65
C THR A 73 -7.34 -0.61 -1.25
N ALA A 74 -7.79 -1.32 -0.20
CA ALA A 74 -7.41 -1.00 1.18
C ALA A 74 -5.88 -1.01 1.26
N THR A 75 -5.28 0.16 1.47
CA THR A 75 -3.84 0.50 1.45
C THR A 75 -2.98 -0.71 1.78
N SER A 76 -2.30 -1.25 0.80
CA SER A 76 -1.52 -2.44 1.00
C SER A 76 -0.52 -2.18 2.12
N GLY A 77 -0.36 -3.13 3.04
CA GLY A 77 0.66 -3.07 4.08
C GLY A 77 2.04 -2.84 3.48
N LEU A 78 2.22 -3.22 2.21
CA LEU A 78 3.42 -3.00 1.38
C LEU A 78 3.73 -1.52 1.19
N THR A 79 2.75 -0.65 0.95
CA THR A 79 2.99 0.80 0.81
C THR A 79 3.57 1.40 2.08
N LYS A 80 3.01 1.07 3.24
CA LYS A 80 3.53 1.51 4.54
C LYS A 80 4.91 0.92 4.83
N ALA A 81 5.13 -0.36 4.51
CA ALA A 81 6.42 -1.01 4.67
C ALA A 81 7.49 -0.37 3.77
N LYS A 82 7.19 -0.11 2.50
CA LYS A 82 8.09 0.63 1.58
C LYS A 82 8.43 2.01 2.11
N GLN A 83 7.44 2.77 2.57
CA GLN A 83 7.68 4.11 3.13
C GLN A 83 8.58 4.05 4.36
N LYS A 84 8.38 3.07 5.26
CA LYS A 84 9.25 2.87 6.42
C LYS A 84 10.69 2.55 6.01
N LYS A 85 10.88 1.65 5.04
CA LYS A 85 12.22 1.30 4.54
C LYS A 85 12.89 2.47 3.81
N ASP A 86 12.13 3.31 3.10
CA ASP A 86 12.67 4.52 2.50
C ASP A 86 13.18 5.53 3.54
N GLN A 87 12.44 5.71 4.63
CA GLN A 87 12.86 6.53 5.76
C GLN A 87 14.12 5.97 6.47
N GLU A 88 14.24 4.64 6.55
CA GLU A 88 15.44 3.99 7.10
C GLU A 88 16.66 4.23 6.21
N ARG A 89 16.53 4.12 4.87
CA ARG A 89 17.58 4.47 3.90
C ARG A 89 18.02 5.92 4.03
N ASP A 90 17.06 6.84 4.13
CA ASP A 90 17.35 8.27 4.27
C ASP A 90 18.16 8.57 5.56
N ARG A 91 17.79 7.94 6.68
CA ARG A 91 18.55 8.08 7.93
C ARG A 91 19.98 7.55 7.81
N LEU A 92 20.16 6.40 7.17
CA LEU A 92 21.47 5.79 6.98
C LEU A 92 22.34 6.63 6.05
N LEU A 93 21.79 7.20 4.98
CA LEU A 93 22.51 8.13 4.09
C LEU A 93 22.93 9.42 4.84
N ILE A 94 22.02 10.00 5.64
CA ILE A 94 22.33 11.18 6.47
C ILE A 94 23.48 10.87 7.43
N HIS A 95 23.40 9.71 8.10
CA HIS A 95 24.45 9.27 9.03
C HIS A 95 25.78 9.07 8.31
N LEU A 96 25.80 8.33 7.21
CA LEU A 96 27.00 8.04 6.41
C LEU A 96 27.69 9.31 5.95
N PHE A 97 26.98 10.22 5.30
CA PHE A 97 27.55 11.48 4.81
C PHE A 97 27.94 12.42 5.95
N GLY A 98 27.17 12.40 7.04
CA GLY A 98 27.48 13.18 8.26
C GLY A 98 28.76 12.71 8.92
N MET A 99 28.95 11.41 9.07
CA MET A 99 30.15 10.81 9.64
C MET A 99 31.40 11.16 8.81
N ILE A 100 31.37 10.98 7.49
CA ILE A 100 32.50 11.34 6.62
C ILE A 100 32.86 12.81 6.79
N ARG A 101 31.87 13.71 6.85
CA ARG A 101 32.08 15.14 7.04
C ARG A 101 32.70 15.44 8.42
N GLN A 102 32.21 14.83 9.47
CA GLN A 102 32.65 15.02 10.84
C GLN A 102 34.07 14.49 11.07
N GLN A 103 34.42 13.34 10.49
CA GLN A 103 35.70 12.69 10.65
C GLN A 103 36.89 13.44 9.98
N LYS A 104 36.63 14.47 9.16
CA LYS A 104 37.64 15.40 8.67
C LYS A 104 38.27 16.24 9.81
N TYR A 105 37.63 16.28 10.97
CA TYR A 105 38.09 16.98 12.17
C TYR A 105 38.48 16.00 13.29
N ALA A 106 38.69 14.73 12.97
CA ALA A 106 39.09 13.72 13.93
C ALA A 106 40.50 14.02 14.51
N PRO A 107 40.78 13.55 15.73
CA PRO A 107 42.12 13.76 16.34
C PRO A 107 43.23 12.91 15.69
N LYS A 108 42.86 11.82 14.99
CA LYS A 108 43.81 10.92 14.32
C LYS A 108 43.98 11.31 12.87
N LYS A 109 45.23 11.50 12.44
CA LYS A 109 45.58 11.88 11.06
C LYS A 109 45.09 10.87 10.02
N GLU A 110 45.23 9.57 10.31
CA GLU A 110 44.76 8.50 9.41
C GLU A 110 43.27 8.58 9.16
N THR A 111 42.46 8.91 10.16
CA THR A 111 41.01 9.07 10.05
C THR A 111 40.64 10.30 9.20
N ILE A 112 41.39 11.40 9.34
CA ILE A 112 41.20 12.60 8.51
C ILE A 112 41.48 12.29 7.05
N GLU A 113 42.63 11.66 6.75
CA GLU A 113 43.01 11.27 5.37
C GLU A 113 41.99 10.29 4.75
N ALA A 114 41.51 9.32 5.52
CA ALA A 114 40.44 8.41 5.09
C ALA A 114 39.14 9.15 4.79
N ALA A 115 38.72 10.09 5.65
CA ALA A 115 37.51 10.88 5.44
C ALA A 115 37.62 11.81 4.22
N GLU A 116 38.81 12.36 3.93
CA GLU A 116 39.06 13.15 2.73
C GLU A 116 38.91 12.31 1.46
N ARG A 117 39.54 11.11 1.40
CA ARG A 117 39.39 10.19 0.28
C ARG A 117 37.94 9.74 0.08
N LEU A 118 37.27 9.35 1.16
CA LEU A 118 35.85 8.96 1.11
C LEU A 118 34.96 10.11 0.65
N SER A 119 35.28 11.36 1.01
CA SER A 119 34.47 12.52 0.57
C SER A 119 34.48 12.72 -0.93
N ILE A 120 35.55 12.34 -1.61
CA ILE A 120 35.66 12.39 -3.07
C ILE A 120 34.78 11.27 -3.67
N ILE A 121 34.85 10.07 -3.09
CA ILE A 121 34.06 8.90 -3.54
C ILE A 121 32.56 9.15 -3.42
N VAL A 122 32.11 9.75 -2.29
CA VAL A 122 30.68 9.96 -2.04
C VAL A 122 30.10 11.20 -2.73
N ALA A 123 30.92 12.10 -3.25
CA ALA A 123 30.49 13.37 -3.84
C ALA A 123 29.34 13.22 -4.89
N PRO A 124 29.38 12.23 -5.82
CA PRO A 124 28.29 12.04 -6.79
C PRO A 124 26.97 11.60 -6.17
N TYR A 125 26.97 11.09 -4.93
CA TYR A 125 25.83 10.47 -4.26
C TYR A 125 25.16 11.37 -3.21
N LEU A 126 25.71 12.54 -2.91
CA LEU A 126 25.22 13.45 -1.85
C LEU A 126 23.74 13.83 -2.02
N GLY A 127 23.24 13.88 -3.26
CA GLY A 127 21.83 14.18 -3.56
C GLY A 127 20.93 12.95 -3.63
N ALA A 128 21.42 11.73 -3.31
CA ALA A 128 20.65 10.48 -3.48
C ALA A 128 19.35 10.47 -2.68
N ARG A 129 19.35 11.04 -1.48
CA ARG A 129 18.18 11.11 -0.60
C ARG A 129 16.98 11.80 -1.25
N ASP A 130 17.22 12.86 -2.02
CA ASP A 130 16.19 13.71 -2.61
C ASP A 130 15.70 13.21 -3.98
N LYS A 131 16.19 12.05 -4.41
CA LYS A 131 15.78 11.41 -5.67
C LYS A 131 14.57 10.52 -5.47
N ARG A 132 13.84 10.27 -6.58
CA ARG A 132 12.78 9.27 -6.61
C ARG A 132 13.32 7.91 -6.16
N CYS A 133 12.46 7.13 -5.52
CA CYS A 133 12.84 5.90 -4.82
C CYS A 133 13.55 4.85 -5.71
N ASP A 134 13.15 4.74 -6.98
CA ASP A 134 13.77 3.87 -7.98
C ASP A 134 15.22 4.31 -8.31
N ILE A 135 15.38 5.61 -8.58
CA ILE A 135 16.71 6.22 -8.83
C ILE A 135 17.58 6.12 -7.57
N LYS A 136 17.01 6.38 -6.39
CA LYS A 136 17.70 6.26 -5.09
C LYS A 136 18.28 4.86 -4.90
N SER A 137 17.53 3.80 -5.20
CA SER A 137 18.01 2.42 -5.08
C SER A 137 19.25 2.16 -5.93
N GLY A 138 19.26 2.64 -7.17
CA GLY A 138 20.42 2.53 -8.06
C GLY A 138 21.64 3.33 -7.57
N LEU A 139 21.40 4.55 -7.04
CA LEU A 139 22.48 5.37 -6.47
C LEU A 139 23.08 4.74 -5.21
N ILE A 140 22.27 4.10 -4.35
CA ILE A 140 22.78 3.38 -3.19
C ILE A 140 23.66 2.20 -3.62
N LEU A 141 23.24 1.40 -4.59
CA LEU A 141 24.06 0.30 -5.14
C LEU A 141 25.39 0.81 -5.70
N GLY A 142 25.35 1.95 -6.42
CA GLY A 142 26.57 2.60 -6.92
C GLY A 142 27.50 3.04 -5.79
N LEU A 143 26.96 3.70 -4.77
CA LEU A 143 27.66 4.13 -3.58
C LEU A 143 28.32 2.95 -2.84
N GLU A 144 27.59 1.86 -2.62
CA GLU A 144 28.10 0.65 -1.98
C GLU A 144 29.28 0.04 -2.77
N LYS A 145 29.12 -0.05 -4.09
CA LYS A 145 30.17 -0.54 -4.99
C LYS A 145 31.44 0.30 -4.92
N ASP A 146 31.28 1.63 -4.88
CA ASP A 146 32.46 2.53 -4.87
C ASP A 146 33.12 2.58 -3.50
N LEU A 147 32.36 2.58 -2.41
CA LEU A 147 32.90 2.47 -1.04
C LEU A 147 33.53 1.10 -0.79
N GLY A 148 33.05 0.05 -1.42
CA GLY A 148 33.63 -1.31 -1.37
C GLY A 148 35.03 -1.40 -1.97
N LYS A 149 35.46 -0.40 -2.77
CA LYS A 149 36.83 -0.29 -3.27
C LYS A 149 37.83 0.29 -2.25
N ALA A 150 37.34 0.89 -1.16
CA ALA A 150 38.12 1.52 -0.11
C ALA A 150 37.76 1.00 1.30
N PRO A 151 37.79 -0.32 1.57
CA PRO A 151 37.28 -0.91 2.80
C PRO A 151 38.07 -0.46 4.04
N ALA A 152 39.37 -0.20 3.87
CA ALA A 152 40.23 0.30 4.96
C ALA A 152 39.82 1.71 5.40
N ASP A 153 39.48 2.58 4.46
CA ASP A 153 39.03 3.95 4.75
C ASP A 153 37.61 3.91 5.41
N VAL A 154 36.73 3.06 4.91
CA VAL A 154 35.38 2.85 5.51
C VAL A 154 35.52 2.39 6.96
N ALA A 155 36.42 1.46 7.26
CA ALA A 155 36.68 0.98 8.61
C ALA A 155 37.33 2.09 9.49
N ALA A 156 38.29 2.84 8.96
CA ALA A 156 38.97 3.94 9.70
C ALA A 156 38.00 5.06 10.12
N VAL A 157 36.93 5.27 9.33
CA VAL A 157 35.88 6.26 9.62
C VAL A 157 34.73 5.64 10.46
N GLY A 158 34.72 4.30 10.68
CA GLY A 158 33.72 3.61 11.47
C GLY A 158 32.38 3.41 10.75
N LEU A 159 32.39 3.24 9.44
CA LEU A 159 31.17 3.16 8.59
C LEU A 159 30.84 1.75 8.13
N THR A 160 31.60 0.71 8.53
CA THR A 160 31.38 -0.67 8.10
C THR A 160 29.95 -1.15 8.38
N ASP A 161 29.47 -0.98 9.62
CA ASP A 161 28.12 -1.42 10.02
C ASP A 161 27.03 -0.60 9.33
N THR A 162 27.25 0.71 9.17
CA THR A 162 26.31 1.60 8.47
C THR A 162 26.13 1.18 7.01
N LEU A 163 27.23 0.83 6.35
CA LEU A 163 27.20 0.38 4.95
C LEU A 163 26.50 -0.97 4.81
N SER A 164 26.76 -1.91 5.73
CA SER A 164 26.08 -3.21 5.79
C SER A 164 24.57 -3.07 6.02
N GLN A 165 24.16 -2.18 6.94
CA GLN A 165 22.76 -1.90 7.20
C GLN A 165 22.10 -1.23 5.98
N LEU A 166 22.76 -0.29 5.31
CA LEU A 166 22.25 0.37 4.12
C LEU A 166 22.00 -0.63 3.00
N HIS A 167 22.93 -1.57 2.79
CA HIS A 167 22.76 -2.67 1.84
C HIS A 167 21.52 -3.49 2.14
N THR A 168 21.37 -3.97 3.39
CA THR A 168 20.22 -4.77 3.82
C THR A 168 18.91 -4.05 3.61
N VAL A 169 18.81 -2.80 4.07
CA VAL A 169 17.58 -2.00 3.98
C VAL A 169 17.23 -1.68 2.52
N ASN A 170 18.24 -1.43 1.67
CA ASN A 170 18.02 -1.18 0.25
C ASN A 170 17.53 -2.45 -0.48
N ALA A 171 18.10 -3.62 -0.17
CA ALA A 171 17.65 -4.90 -0.71
C ALA A 171 16.21 -5.24 -0.31
N GLU A 172 15.85 -5.03 0.97
CA GLU A 172 14.50 -5.20 1.46
C GLU A 172 13.50 -4.26 0.78
N TYR A 173 13.90 -2.99 0.58
CA TYR A 173 13.09 -2.01 -0.16
C TYR A 173 12.82 -2.48 -1.61
N MET A 174 13.83 -2.97 -2.30
CA MET A 174 13.70 -3.47 -3.68
C MET A 174 12.79 -4.70 -3.75
N THR A 175 12.91 -5.62 -2.78
CA THR A 175 12.02 -6.79 -2.66
C THR A 175 10.56 -6.38 -2.46
N LEU A 176 10.30 -5.41 -1.58
CA LEU A 176 8.96 -4.84 -1.40
C LEU A 176 8.45 -4.13 -2.68
N GLY A 177 9.35 -3.58 -3.48
CA GLY A 177 9.03 -3.02 -4.80
C GLY A 177 8.46 -4.07 -5.74
N GLY A 178 9.16 -5.19 -5.92
CA GLY A 178 8.70 -6.29 -6.76
C GLY A 178 7.37 -6.90 -6.27
N ALA A 179 7.18 -7.05 -4.97
CA ALA A 179 5.91 -7.51 -4.41
C ALA A 179 4.76 -6.53 -4.68
N SER A 180 5.01 -5.22 -4.60
CA SER A 180 4.02 -4.18 -4.92
C SER A 180 3.65 -4.18 -6.41
N ASP A 181 4.61 -4.40 -7.30
CA ASP A 181 4.37 -4.48 -8.74
C ASP A 181 3.55 -5.73 -9.11
N ALA A 182 3.81 -6.87 -8.46
CA ALA A 182 3.01 -8.09 -8.60
C ALA A 182 1.57 -7.87 -8.14
N GLU A 183 1.36 -7.17 -7.02
CA GLU A 183 0.02 -6.82 -6.52
C GLU A 183 -0.73 -5.91 -7.50
N ILE A 184 -0.07 -4.93 -8.12
CA ILE A 184 -0.65 -4.06 -9.15
C ILE A 184 -1.06 -4.88 -10.39
N ILE A 185 -0.24 -5.84 -10.81
CA ILE A 185 -0.55 -6.72 -11.94
C ILE A 185 -1.79 -7.59 -11.64
N GLU A 186 -1.87 -8.20 -10.47
CA GLU A 186 -3.05 -8.98 -10.07
C GLU A 186 -4.30 -8.10 -10.01
N ARG A 187 -4.18 -6.88 -9.45
CA ARG A 187 -5.27 -5.92 -9.42
C ARG A 187 -5.76 -5.53 -10.82
N SER A 188 -4.86 -5.40 -11.80
CA SER A 188 -5.22 -5.04 -13.16
C SER A 188 -6.06 -6.11 -13.89
N LYS A 189 -6.12 -7.34 -13.35
CA LYS A 189 -6.98 -8.42 -13.84
C LYS A 189 -8.41 -8.34 -13.33
N LEU A 190 -8.66 -7.60 -12.26
CA LEU A 190 -10.00 -7.39 -11.72
C LEU A 190 -10.73 -6.32 -12.54
N PRO A 191 -12.06 -6.42 -12.72
CA PRO A 191 -12.84 -5.37 -13.32
C PRO A 191 -12.76 -4.09 -12.47
N SER A 192 -13.09 -2.95 -13.07
CA SER A 192 -13.19 -1.72 -12.28
C SER A 192 -14.41 -1.78 -11.36
N ILE A 193 -14.38 -1.05 -10.24
CA ILE A 193 -15.55 -0.94 -9.36
C ILE A 193 -16.74 -0.29 -10.10
N ARG A 194 -16.47 0.51 -11.12
CA ARG A 194 -17.51 1.10 -11.98
C ARG A 194 -18.25 0.02 -12.77
N ASP A 195 -17.52 -0.91 -13.40
CA ASP A 195 -18.11 -1.99 -14.16
C ASP A 195 -18.98 -2.90 -13.26
N VAL A 196 -18.55 -3.12 -12.00
CA VAL A 196 -19.32 -3.88 -11.01
C VAL A 196 -20.60 -3.14 -10.64
N ARG A 197 -20.55 -1.81 -10.46
CA ARG A 197 -21.74 -0.99 -10.19
C ARG A 197 -22.72 -1.02 -11.35
N ASP A 198 -22.23 -0.75 -12.57
CA ASP A 198 -23.04 -0.73 -13.78
C ASP A 198 -23.73 -2.08 -14.04
N ALA A 199 -23.18 -3.17 -13.48
CA ALA A 199 -23.77 -4.50 -13.58
C ALA A 199 -24.77 -4.83 -12.43
N ILE A 200 -24.69 -4.16 -11.28
CA ILE A 200 -25.59 -4.36 -10.13
C ILE A 200 -26.79 -3.41 -10.19
N ASP A 201 -26.60 -2.15 -10.55
CA ASP A 201 -27.64 -1.10 -10.58
C ASP A 201 -28.54 -1.25 -11.82
#